data_8b40cf40b2b5d283cfb70b2b7007b54a
#
_entry.id   8b40cf40b2b5d283cfb70b2b7007b54a
#
_cell.length_a   1.000
_cell.length_b   1.000
_cell.length_c   1.000
_cell.angle_alpha   90.00
_cell.angle_beta   90.00
_cell.angle_gamma   90.00
#
_symmetry.space_group_name_H-M   'P 1'
#
loop_
_entity.id
_entity.type
_entity.pdbx_description
1 polymer ?
#
loop_
_entity_poly.entity_id
_entity_poly.type
_entity_poly.pdbx_seq_one_letter_code
_entity_poly.pdbx_strand_id
1 'polypeptide(L)'
;MEFTEITMSVERLGRDLRVASKTLSDDEARFLVDAYYQMQGNRIRSNNQIRQMEEEPHEVLGWLSTQADILEKSVRASLDVYSDAHPIGRRIRTVVGVGPVIAAGLIAHIDISMAKTAGAIWKFAGLDPSAEWKKGKKRPHNAALKTLCWKLGESFVKVSNHDDDFYGALYKTRKEAESKKNKEGLFSEQAKAKLEKYNIGKKTDAYKAYSIGKLPPAHIHARAKRYAVKIFLSHLHEVWYRHEFNESPPAPYVMVHEGHAHKIEPPF
;
A
#
# COMPACT_ATOMS: atom_id res chain seq x y z
N MET A 1 -46.62 13.35 -23.78
CA MET A 1 -46.29 12.76 -22.47
C MET A 1 -44.82 13.14 -22.20
N GLU A 2 -44.59 14.23 -21.47
CA GLU A 2 -43.26 14.65 -21.08
C GLU A 2 -42.72 13.61 -20.10
N PHE A 3 -41.70 12.89 -20.50
CA PHE A 3 -40.93 12.07 -19.58
C PHE A 3 -40.14 13.06 -18.70
N THR A 4 -40.63 13.31 -17.51
CA THR A 4 -39.87 13.93 -16.45
C THR A 4 -38.65 13.04 -16.24
N GLU A 5 -37.45 13.53 -16.63
CA GLU A 5 -36.20 12.88 -16.33
C GLU A 5 -36.08 12.70 -14.81
N ILE A 6 -36.41 11.51 -14.35
CA ILE A 6 -36.02 11.07 -13.01
C ILE A 6 -34.52 10.78 -13.14
N THR A 7 -33.73 11.85 -13.14
CA THR A 7 -32.29 11.74 -12.89
C THR A 7 -32.13 11.29 -11.43
N MET A 8 -32.22 10.00 -11.19
CA MET A 8 -31.73 9.43 -9.93
C MET A 8 -30.21 9.56 -9.95
N SER A 9 -29.73 10.76 -9.62
CA SER A 9 -28.33 10.96 -9.32
C SER A 9 -28.00 10.16 -8.06
N VAL A 10 -26.91 9.39 -8.08
CA VAL A 10 -26.37 8.83 -6.84
C VAL A 10 -26.18 10.00 -5.88
N GLU A 11 -26.80 9.92 -4.72
CA GLU A 11 -26.62 10.94 -3.69
C GLU A 11 -25.16 10.95 -3.25
N ARG A 12 -24.57 12.12 -3.29
CA ARG A 12 -23.28 12.34 -2.67
C ARG A 12 -23.40 12.16 -1.16
N LEU A 13 -22.36 11.68 -0.51
CA LEU A 13 -22.32 11.59 0.94
C LEU A 13 -22.69 12.96 1.56
N GLY A 14 -23.83 13.00 2.26
CA GLY A 14 -24.33 14.21 2.91
C GLY A 14 -23.36 14.73 3.97
N ARG A 15 -23.46 16.02 4.30
CA ARG A 15 -22.56 16.67 5.27
C ARG A 15 -22.60 15.96 6.63
N ASP A 16 -23.77 15.59 7.11
CA ASP A 16 -23.95 14.98 8.44
C ASP A 16 -23.33 13.58 8.50
N LEU A 17 -23.54 12.74 7.47
CA LEU A 17 -22.90 11.43 7.36
C LEU A 17 -21.38 11.55 7.23
N ARG A 18 -20.89 12.55 6.52
CA ARG A 18 -19.46 12.83 6.44
C ARG A 18 -18.90 13.19 7.83
N VAL A 19 -19.58 14.03 8.59
CA VAL A 19 -19.15 14.38 9.95
C VAL A 19 -19.23 13.17 10.89
N ALA A 20 -20.26 12.34 10.77
CA ALA A 20 -20.42 11.11 11.53
C ALA A 20 -19.30 10.09 11.28
N SER A 21 -18.60 10.18 10.15
CA SER A 21 -17.46 9.31 9.84
C SER A 21 -16.29 9.41 10.83
N LYS A 22 -16.27 10.42 11.71
CA LYS A 22 -15.29 10.53 12.81
C LYS A 22 -15.39 9.38 13.82
N THR A 23 -16.57 8.79 13.95
CA THR A 23 -16.89 7.75 14.96
C THR A 23 -16.96 6.36 14.37
N LEU A 24 -16.49 6.17 13.13
CA LEU A 24 -16.37 4.84 12.55
C LEU A 24 -15.46 3.96 13.44
N SER A 25 -15.88 2.74 13.66
CA SER A 25 -15.04 1.71 14.22
C SER A 25 -13.96 1.26 13.21
N ASP A 26 -12.91 0.61 13.70
CA ASP A 26 -11.86 0.06 12.83
C ASP A 26 -12.41 -0.95 11.81
N ASP A 27 -13.41 -1.77 12.19
CA ASP A 27 -14.05 -2.73 11.28
C ASP A 27 -14.81 -2.02 10.15
N GLU A 28 -15.54 -0.97 10.47
CA GLU A 28 -16.26 -0.16 9.48
C GLU A 28 -15.27 0.58 8.57
N ALA A 29 -14.22 1.14 9.12
CA ALA A 29 -13.16 1.79 8.33
C ALA A 29 -12.47 0.80 7.39
N ARG A 30 -12.15 -0.44 7.85
CA ARG A 30 -11.61 -1.51 6.99
C ARG A 30 -12.56 -1.87 5.86
N PHE A 31 -13.85 -1.99 6.15
CA PHE A 31 -14.87 -2.23 5.13
C PHE A 31 -14.91 -1.12 4.07
N LEU A 32 -14.88 0.15 4.51
CA LEU A 32 -14.89 1.30 3.59
C LEU A 32 -13.59 1.40 2.77
N VAL A 33 -12.44 1.02 3.30
CA VAL A 33 -11.18 0.94 2.54
C VAL A 33 -11.29 -0.10 1.43
N ASP A 34 -11.84 -1.27 1.71
CA ASP A 34 -12.06 -2.31 0.70
C ASP A 34 -13.07 -1.87 -0.36
N ALA A 35 -14.18 -1.25 0.06
CA ALA A 35 -15.20 -0.70 -0.83
C ALA A 35 -14.60 0.38 -1.76
N TYR A 36 -13.77 1.29 -1.23
CA TYR A 36 -13.07 2.29 -2.03
C TYR A 36 -12.25 1.66 -3.16
N TYR A 37 -11.45 0.65 -2.86
CA TYR A 37 -10.60 0.02 -3.87
C TYR A 37 -11.38 -0.80 -4.89
N GLN A 38 -12.53 -1.36 -4.53
CA GLN A 38 -13.44 -2.00 -5.47
C GLN A 38 -14.04 -0.97 -6.45
N MET A 39 -14.54 0.15 -5.93
CA MET A 39 -15.10 1.24 -6.74
C MET A 39 -14.04 1.86 -7.66
N GLN A 40 -12.84 2.10 -7.15
CA GLN A 40 -11.70 2.57 -7.96
C GLN A 40 -11.38 1.58 -9.09
N GLY A 41 -11.35 0.29 -8.79
CA GLY A 41 -11.12 -0.75 -9.79
C GLY A 41 -12.20 -0.77 -10.86
N ASN A 42 -13.46 -0.63 -10.49
CA ASN A 42 -14.59 -0.58 -11.42
C ASN A 42 -14.52 0.66 -12.31
N ARG A 43 -14.29 1.84 -11.74
CA ARG A 43 -14.12 3.09 -12.51
C ARG A 43 -12.97 2.99 -13.51
N ILE A 44 -11.80 2.52 -13.09
CA ILE A 44 -10.65 2.36 -13.98
C ILE A 44 -10.96 1.40 -15.12
N ARG A 45 -11.61 0.25 -14.82
CA ARG A 45 -12.01 -0.74 -15.82
C ARG A 45 -12.99 -0.15 -16.83
N SER A 46 -14.06 0.51 -16.37
CA SER A 46 -15.06 1.15 -17.22
C SER A 46 -14.43 2.20 -18.14
N ASN A 47 -13.60 3.09 -17.58
CA ASN A 47 -12.92 4.11 -18.35
C ASN A 47 -11.98 3.53 -19.41
N ASN A 48 -11.26 2.45 -19.11
CA ASN A 48 -10.38 1.80 -20.07
C ASN A 48 -11.18 1.13 -21.20
N GLN A 49 -12.30 0.50 -20.89
CA GLN A 49 -13.19 -0.09 -21.90
C GLN A 49 -13.80 0.97 -22.80
N ILE A 50 -14.31 2.07 -22.23
CA ILE A 50 -14.86 3.20 -22.99
C ILE A 50 -13.81 3.78 -23.97
N ARG A 51 -12.56 3.96 -23.52
CA ARG A 51 -11.49 4.49 -24.37
C ARG A 51 -11.07 3.56 -25.51
N GLN A 52 -11.37 2.27 -25.44
CA GLN A 52 -11.03 1.29 -26.47
C GLN A 52 -12.15 1.09 -27.49
N MET A 53 -13.32 1.72 -27.28
CA MET A 53 -14.41 1.68 -28.25
C MET A 53 -14.09 2.60 -29.43
N GLU A 54 -14.26 2.11 -30.64
CA GLU A 54 -14.05 2.87 -31.88
C GLU A 54 -15.22 3.82 -32.17
N GLU A 55 -16.41 3.45 -31.73
CA GLU A 55 -17.64 4.23 -31.80
C GLU A 55 -17.92 4.99 -30.51
N GLU A 56 -18.76 6.04 -30.60
CA GLU A 56 -19.21 6.77 -29.43
C GLU A 56 -19.91 5.83 -28.43
N PRO A 57 -19.47 5.76 -27.16
CA PRO A 57 -20.01 4.81 -26.20
C PRO A 57 -21.46 5.19 -25.85
N HIS A 58 -22.30 4.20 -25.70
CA HIS A 58 -23.70 4.38 -25.28
C HIS A 58 -23.76 5.17 -23.96
N GLU A 59 -24.71 6.09 -23.83
CA GLU A 59 -24.89 6.99 -22.67
C GLU A 59 -24.94 6.23 -21.32
N VAL A 60 -25.47 5.02 -21.29
CA VAL A 60 -25.48 4.14 -20.11
C VAL A 60 -24.09 3.86 -19.57
N LEU A 61 -23.06 3.75 -20.42
CA LEU A 61 -21.67 3.52 -19.98
C LEU A 61 -21.08 4.78 -19.34
N GLY A 62 -21.40 5.94 -19.90
CA GLY A 62 -21.05 7.25 -19.34
C GLY A 62 -21.69 7.44 -17.96
N TRP A 63 -22.99 7.13 -17.86
CA TRP A 63 -23.72 7.16 -16.61
C TRP A 63 -23.07 6.24 -15.56
N LEU A 64 -22.79 4.96 -15.87
CA LEU A 64 -22.15 4.01 -14.97
C LEU A 64 -20.80 4.49 -14.47
N SER A 65 -19.98 5.03 -15.36
CA SER A 65 -18.66 5.58 -15.00
C SER A 65 -18.79 6.76 -14.03
N THR A 66 -19.75 7.64 -14.27
CA THR A 66 -20.03 8.80 -13.41
C THR A 66 -20.50 8.36 -12.02
N GLN A 67 -21.40 7.36 -11.93
CA GLN A 67 -21.86 6.83 -10.65
C GLN A 67 -20.71 6.23 -9.84
N ALA A 68 -19.84 5.44 -10.48
CA ALA A 68 -18.66 4.85 -9.85
C ALA A 68 -17.70 5.93 -9.30
N ASP A 69 -17.49 7.02 -10.02
CA ASP A 69 -16.66 8.14 -9.61
C ASP A 69 -17.24 8.87 -8.39
N ILE A 70 -18.55 9.13 -8.38
CA ILE A 70 -19.25 9.78 -7.25
C ILE A 70 -19.14 8.93 -5.99
N LEU A 71 -19.36 7.61 -6.09
CA LEU A 71 -19.24 6.70 -4.95
C LEU A 71 -17.81 6.61 -4.43
N GLU A 72 -16.82 6.47 -5.32
CA GLU A 72 -15.40 6.45 -4.94
C GLU A 72 -15.02 7.72 -4.17
N LYS A 73 -15.40 8.90 -4.67
CA LYS A 73 -15.14 10.19 -4.02
C LYS A 73 -15.85 10.31 -2.68
N SER A 74 -17.08 9.82 -2.55
CA SER A 74 -17.86 9.85 -1.32
C SER A 74 -17.22 9.00 -0.22
N VAL A 75 -16.84 7.76 -0.55
CA VAL A 75 -16.14 6.87 0.39
C VAL A 75 -14.78 7.46 0.79
N ARG A 76 -14.03 8.01 -0.17
CA ARG A 76 -12.76 8.71 0.13
C ARG A 76 -12.97 9.87 1.10
N ALA A 77 -14.05 10.66 0.94
CA ALA A 77 -14.35 11.79 1.81
C ALA A 77 -14.71 11.35 3.24
N SER A 78 -15.36 10.19 3.40
CA SER A 78 -15.60 9.58 4.71
C SER A 78 -14.29 9.14 5.38
N LEU A 79 -13.44 8.41 4.65
CA LEU A 79 -12.12 7.97 5.15
C LEU A 79 -11.16 9.13 5.42
N ASP A 80 -11.32 10.27 4.72
CA ASP A 80 -10.61 11.50 4.98
C ASP A 80 -10.93 12.04 6.38
N VAL A 81 -12.20 12.10 6.73
CA VAL A 81 -12.66 12.56 8.06
C VAL A 81 -12.23 11.57 9.16
N TYR A 82 -12.39 10.26 8.93
CA TYR A 82 -11.95 9.24 9.89
C TYR A 82 -10.45 9.34 10.17
N SER A 83 -9.62 9.37 9.13
CA SER A 83 -8.16 9.43 9.29
C SER A 83 -7.68 10.75 9.90
N ASP A 84 -8.37 11.86 9.62
CA ASP A 84 -8.05 13.16 10.21
C ASP A 84 -8.47 13.28 11.68
N ALA A 85 -9.52 12.59 12.10
CA ALA A 85 -9.94 12.55 13.50
C ALA A 85 -8.93 11.80 14.39
N HIS A 86 -8.20 10.82 13.82
CA HIS A 86 -7.19 10.05 14.54
C HIS A 86 -5.83 10.79 14.58
N PRO A 87 -5.22 11.01 15.78
CA PRO A 87 -3.96 11.77 15.89
C PRO A 87 -2.83 11.24 14.99
N ILE A 88 -2.64 9.93 14.96
CA ILE A 88 -1.63 9.27 14.11
C ILE A 88 -2.02 9.35 12.63
N GLY A 89 -3.32 9.19 12.32
CA GLY A 89 -3.83 9.34 10.96
C GLY A 89 -3.50 10.71 10.38
N ARG A 90 -3.77 11.77 11.14
CA ARG A 90 -3.41 13.15 10.77
C ARG A 90 -1.91 13.31 10.54
N ARG A 91 -1.11 12.74 11.41
CA ARG A 91 0.35 12.84 11.35
C ARG A 91 0.93 12.15 10.13
N ILE A 92 0.55 10.89 9.84
CA ILE A 92 1.06 10.17 8.67
C ILE A 92 0.57 10.75 7.34
N ARG A 93 -0.53 11.49 7.32
CA ARG A 93 -1.04 12.18 6.11
C ARG A 93 -0.17 13.35 5.67
N THR A 94 0.74 13.84 6.51
CA THR A 94 1.75 14.83 6.10
C THR A 94 2.83 14.22 5.19
N VAL A 95 2.92 12.89 5.16
CA VAL A 95 3.89 12.17 4.33
C VAL A 95 3.44 12.17 2.88
N VAL A 96 4.26 12.67 1.97
CA VAL A 96 4.02 12.60 0.53
C VAL A 96 3.82 11.14 0.10
N GLY A 97 2.71 10.87 -0.56
CA GLY A 97 2.29 9.53 -0.96
C GLY A 97 1.34 8.82 0.02
N VAL A 98 1.08 9.37 1.21
CA VAL A 98 0.10 8.81 2.14
C VAL A 98 -1.20 9.61 2.11
N GLY A 99 -2.14 9.18 1.29
CA GLY A 99 -3.47 9.77 1.23
C GLY A 99 -4.43 9.23 2.29
N PRO A 100 -5.65 9.82 2.39
CA PRO A 100 -6.63 9.49 3.44
C PRO A 100 -7.02 8.01 3.49
N VAL A 101 -7.17 7.36 2.35
CA VAL A 101 -7.53 5.93 2.28
C VAL A 101 -6.42 5.03 2.84
N ILE A 102 -5.17 5.33 2.50
CA ILE A 102 -4.01 4.58 3.00
C ILE A 102 -3.87 4.82 4.51
N ALA A 103 -3.98 6.06 4.96
CA ALA A 103 -3.92 6.41 6.37
C ALA A 103 -5.02 5.71 7.16
N ALA A 104 -6.28 5.80 6.71
CA ALA A 104 -7.41 5.13 7.33
C ALA A 104 -7.20 3.61 7.43
N GLY A 105 -6.75 2.98 6.35
CA GLY A 105 -6.50 1.55 6.35
C GLY A 105 -5.35 1.13 7.27
N LEU A 106 -4.29 1.92 7.39
CA LEU A 106 -3.19 1.62 8.31
C LEU A 106 -3.63 1.68 9.77
N ILE A 107 -4.30 2.77 10.18
CA ILE A 107 -4.77 2.93 11.57
C ILE A 107 -5.86 1.92 11.92
N ALA A 108 -6.73 1.55 10.98
CA ALA A 108 -7.78 0.57 11.20
C ALA A 108 -7.28 -0.89 11.28
N HIS A 109 -6.14 -1.20 10.64
CA HIS A 109 -5.58 -2.57 10.64
C HIS A 109 -4.53 -2.82 11.72
N ILE A 110 -3.85 -1.78 12.19
CA ILE A 110 -2.72 -1.93 13.12
C ILE A 110 -3.19 -1.58 14.52
N ASP A 111 -3.14 -2.55 15.41
CA ASP A 111 -3.29 -2.35 16.85
C ASP A 111 -1.90 -2.18 17.46
N ILE A 112 -1.57 -0.95 17.86
CA ILE A 112 -0.25 -0.64 18.42
C ILE A 112 -0.01 -1.32 19.77
N SER A 113 -1.07 -1.62 20.54
CA SER A 113 -0.96 -2.31 21.82
C SER A 113 -0.44 -3.73 21.66
N MET A 114 -0.74 -4.37 20.52
CA MET A 114 -0.27 -5.70 20.15
C MET A 114 1.09 -5.69 19.44
N ALA A 115 1.56 -4.53 19.00
CA ALA A 115 2.77 -4.37 18.21
C ALA A 115 3.94 -3.84 19.05
N LYS A 116 4.53 -4.68 19.91
CA LYS A 116 5.67 -4.29 20.76
C LYS A 116 6.89 -3.82 19.97
N THR A 117 7.05 -4.23 18.72
CA THR A 117 8.17 -3.87 17.86
C THR A 117 7.71 -3.62 16.42
N ALA A 118 8.45 -2.85 15.66
CA ALA A 118 8.20 -2.65 14.22
C ALA A 118 8.20 -3.98 13.44
N GLY A 119 9.01 -4.96 13.87
CA GLY A 119 9.03 -6.31 13.30
C GLY A 119 7.70 -7.05 13.45
N ALA A 120 6.95 -6.81 14.53
CA ALA A 120 5.61 -7.38 14.71
C ALA A 120 4.64 -6.85 13.62
N ILE A 121 4.69 -5.55 13.31
CA ILE A 121 3.91 -4.97 12.21
C ILE A 121 4.33 -5.57 10.86
N TRP A 122 5.63 -5.71 10.60
CA TRP A 122 6.11 -6.34 9.35
C TRP A 122 5.60 -7.77 9.18
N LYS A 123 5.64 -8.57 10.25
CA LYS A 123 5.13 -9.94 10.25
C LYS A 123 3.62 -9.95 9.99
N PHE A 124 2.87 -9.10 10.66
CA PHE A 124 1.43 -8.97 10.49
C PHE A 124 1.06 -8.47 9.08
N ALA A 125 1.85 -7.57 8.49
CA ALA A 125 1.69 -7.07 7.12
C ALA A 125 2.23 -8.05 6.04
N GLY A 126 2.80 -9.20 6.42
CA GLY A 126 3.37 -10.17 5.48
C GLY A 126 4.59 -9.66 4.73
N LEU A 127 5.39 -8.80 5.36
CA LEU A 127 6.65 -8.24 4.85
C LEU A 127 7.88 -8.90 5.47
N ASP A 128 7.70 -9.79 6.42
CA ASP A 128 8.77 -10.59 7.01
C ASP A 128 9.23 -11.67 6.01
N PRO A 129 10.51 -11.65 5.59
CA PRO A 129 11.02 -12.63 4.63
C PRO A 129 11.17 -14.04 5.20
N SER A 130 11.22 -14.18 6.53
CA SER A 130 11.35 -15.47 7.21
C SER A 130 10.01 -16.22 7.33
N ALA A 131 8.88 -15.54 7.14
CA ALA A 131 7.56 -16.12 7.27
C ALA A 131 7.23 -17.02 6.07
N GLU A 132 7.15 -18.33 6.30
CA GLU A 132 6.71 -19.30 5.30
C GLU A 132 5.21 -19.60 5.45
N TRP A 133 4.52 -19.63 4.33
CA TRP A 133 3.14 -20.10 4.26
C TRP A 133 3.05 -21.37 3.41
N LYS A 134 2.42 -22.40 3.97
CA LYS A 134 2.17 -23.68 3.29
C LYS A 134 0.71 -23.77 2.85
N LYS A 135 0.46 -24.29 1.66
CA LYS A 135 -0.90 -24.54 1.14
C LYS A 135 -1.71 -25.36 2.16
N GLY A 136 -2.96 -24.96 2.40
CA GLY A 136 -3.86 -25.61 3.38
C GLY A 136 -3.68 -25.13 4.83
N LYS A 137 -2.71 -24.27 5.13
CA LYS A 137 -2.56 -23.66 6.47
C LYS A 137 -3.09 -22.25 6.50
N LYS A 138 -3.52 -21.78 7.68
CA LYS A 138 -3.92 -20.38 7.89
C LYS A 138 -2.76 -19.46 7.50
N ARG A 139 -3.08 -18.36 6.80
CA ARG A 139 -2.08 -17.36 6.43
C ARG A 139 -1.43 -16.76 7.68
N PRO A 140 -0.09 -16.64 7.73
CA PRO A 140 0.62 -16.10 8.90
C PRO A 140 0.55 -14.57 8.98
N HIS A 141 -0.21 -13.91 8.11
CA HIS A 141 -0.32 -12.46 8.00
C HIS A 141 -1.72 -12.02 7.61
N ASN A 142 -2.05 -10.76 7.86
CA ASN A 142 -3.28 -10.13 7.39
C ASN A 142 -3.16 -9.80 5.89
N ALA A 143 -4.04 -10.41 5.07
CA ALA A 143 -4.00 -10.27 3.61
C ALA A 143 -4.42 -8.86 3.15
N ALA A 144 -5.38 -8.23 3.81
CA ALA A 144 -5.84 -6.87 3.49
C ALA A 144 -4.73 -5.86 3.78
N LEU A 145 -4.11 -5.91 4.96
CA LEU A 145 -2.97 -5.06 5.29
C LEU A 145 -1.78 -5.26 4.34
N LYS A 146 -1.50 -6.51 3.92
CA LYS A 146 -0.46 -6.79 2.93
C LYS A 146 -0.75 -6.11 1.60
N THR A 147 -2.00 -6.17 1.14
CA THR A 147 -2.44 -5.49 -0.09
C THR A 147 -2.33 -3.97 0.07
N LEU A 148 -2.74 -3.42 1.21
CA LEU A 148 -2.59 -2.00 1.51
C LEU A 148 -1.12 -1.56 1.51
N CYS A 149 -0.21 -2.33 2.10
CA CYS A 149 1.23 -2.09 2.06
C CYS A 149 1.79 -2.13 0.62
N TRP A 150 1.26 -3.01 -0.23
CA TRP A 150 1.61 -2.99 -1.66
C TRP A 150 1.15 -1.70 -2.33
N LYS A 151 -0.07 -1.25 -2.06
CA LYS A 151 -0.61 0.03 -2.57
C LYS A 151 0.19 1.24 -2.07
N LEU A 152 0.58 1.24 -0.81
CA LEU A 152 1.49 2.25 -0.24
C LEU A 152 2.82 2.30 -1.00
N GLY A 153 3.42 1.14 -1.28
CA GLY A 153 4.66 1.07 -2.06
C GLY A 153 4.49 1.60 -3.49
N GLU A 154 3.35 1.32 -4.16
CA GLU A 154 3.03 1.92 -5.46
C GLU A 154 2.87 3.46 -5.36
N SER A 155 2.28 3.95 -4.28
CA SER A 155 2.13 5.38 -4.04
C SER A 155 3.50 6.06 -3.90
N PHE A 156 4.41 5.52 -3.11
CA PHE A 156 5.79 6.05 -2.98
C PHE A 156 6.55 6.08 -4.31
N VAL A 157 6.37 5.06 -5.16
CA VAL A 157 6.95 5.06 -6.50
C VAL A 157 6.37 6.19 -7.36
N LYS A 158 5.05 6.41 -7.32
CA LYS A 158 4.37 7.44 -8.13
C LYS A 158 4.80 8.85 -7.76
N VAL A 159 5.04 9.11 -6.47
CA VAL A 159 5.43 10.43 -5.99
C VAL A 159 6.94 10.62 -5.90
N SER A 160 7.73 9.66 -6.35
CA SER A 160 9.19 9.63 -6.16
C SER A 160 9.99 10.73 -6.87
N ASN A 161 9.32 11.61 -7.60
CA ASN A 161 9.90 12.82 -8.21
C ASN A 161 9.41 14.12 -7.54
N HIS A 162 8.66 14.01 -6.44
CA HIS A 162 8.24 15.17 -5.66
C HIS A 162 9.39 15.63 -4.76
N ASP A 163 9.59 16.95 -4.61
CA ASP A 163 10.73 17.51 -3.88
C ASP A 163 10.76 17.09 -2.40
N ASP A 164 9.59 16.98 -1.76
CA ASP A 164 9.45 16.56 -0.36
C ASP A 164 9.25 15.04 -0.19
N ASP A 165 9.58 14.26 -1.20
CA ASP A 165 9.36 12.81 -1.19
C ASP A 165 10.51 12.07 -0.48
N PHE A 166 10.29 11.71 0.78
CA PHE A 166 11.25 10.97 1.58
C PHE A 166 11.31 9.47 1.22
N TYR A 167 10.14 8.81 1.15
CA TYR A 167 10.10 7.35 0.95
C TYR A 167 10.29 6.92 -0.49
N GLY A 168 9.93 7.76 -1.44
CA GLY A 168 10.25 7.53 -2.83
C GLY A 168 11.74 7.75 -3.13
N ALA A 169 12.39 8.70 -2.45
CA ALA A 169 13.85 8.83 -2.49
C ALA A 169 14.54 7.57 -1.94
N LEU A 170 14.08 7.04 -0.80
CA LEU A 170 14.57 5.76 -0.26
C LEU A 170 14.36 4.60 -1.23
N TYR A 171 13.21 4.54 -1.90
CA TYR A 171 12.95 3.54 -2.94
C TYR A 171 13.96 3.66 -4.09
N LYS A 172 14.23 4.87 -4.61
CA LYS A 172 15.18 5.10 -5.71
C LYS A 172 16.60 4.66 -5.32
N THR A 173 17.10 5.16 -4.20
CA THR A 173 18.44 4.82 -3.68
C THR A 173 18.58 3.30 -3.49
N ARG A 174 17.55 2.66 -2.91
CA ARG A 174 17.55 1.20 -2.74
C ARG A 174 17.53 0.46 -4.06
N LYS A 175 16.74 0.91 -5.03
CA LYS A 175 16.66 0.30 -6.37
C LYS A 175 18.00 0.37 -7.10
N GLU A 176 18.70 1.49 -7.02
CA GLU A 176 20.03 1.68 -7.60
C GLU A 176 21.04 0.74 -6.95
N ALA A 177 21.10 0.70 -5.62
CA ALA A 177 21.98 -0.20 -4.89
C ALA A 177 21.73 -1.67 -5.21
N GLU A 178 20.47 -2.12 -5.25
CA GLU A 178 20.09 -3.48 -5.63
C GLU A 178 20.44 -3.77 -7.09
N SER A 179 20.28 -2.80 -8.00
CA SER A 179 20.64 -2.93 -9.41
C SER A 179 22.14 -3.08 -9.60
N LYS A 180 22.95 -2.32 -8.83
CA LYS A 180 24.41 -2.44 -8.82
C LYS A 180 24.83 -3.84 -8.36
N LYS A 181 24.33 -4.30 -7.21
CA LYS A 181 24.58 -5.65 -6.69
C LYS A 181 24.19 -6.75 -7.69
N ASN A 182 23.09 -6.56 -8.40
CA ASN A 182 22.61 -7.51 -9.42
C ASN A 182 23.57 -7.56 -10.63
N LYS A 183 24.12 -6.42 -11.06
CA LYS A 183 25.13 -6.35 -12.13
C LYS A 183 26.42 -7.08 -11.71
N GLU A 184 26.83 -6.95 -10.46
CA GLU A 184 28.00 -7.58 -9.85
C GLU A 184 27.80 -9.10 -9.58
N GLY A 185 26.61 -9.65 -9.85
CA GLY A 185 26.31 -11.08 -9.68
C GLY A 185 26.02 -11.54 -8.25
N LEU A 186 25.88 -10.61 -7.29
CA LEU A 186 25.65 -10.91 -5.87
C LEU A 186 24.30 -11.61 -5.57
N PHE A 187 23.46 -11.81 -6.57
CA PHE A 187 22.17 -12.51 -6.45
C PHE A 187 22.11 -13.84 -7.18
N SER A 188 23.25 -14.40 -7.61
CA SER A 188 23.31 -15.66 -8.36
C SER A 188 22.65 -16.82 -7.62
N GLU A 189 22.96 -17.00 -6.34
CA GLU A 189 22.34 -18.03 -5.50
C GLU A 189 20.82 -17.84 -5.37
N GLN A 190 20.39 -16.60 -5.20
CA GLN A 190 18.96 -16.29 -5.10
C GLN A 190 18.23 -16.54 -6.45
N ALA A 191 18.87 -16.26 -7.57
CA ALA A 191 18.33 -16.53 -8.89
C ALA A 191 18.18 -18.04 -9.13
N LYS A 192 19.21 -18.83 -8.78
CA LYS A 192 19.19 -20.29 -8.84
C LYS A 192 18.06 -20.87 -7.99
N ALA A 193 17.97 -20.47 -6.71
CA ALA A 193 16.92 -20.91 -5.81
C ALA A 193 15.49 -20.60 -6.33
N LYS A 194 15.32 -19.51 -7.11
CA LYS A 194 14.03 -19.19 -7.74
C LYS A 194 13.67 -20.15 -8.86
N LEU A 195 14.64 -20.57 -9.69
CA LEU A 195 14.42 -21.57 -10.76
C LEU A 195 14.13 -22.96 -10.18
N GLU A 196 14.77 -23.32 -9.08
CA GLU A 196 14.54 -24.60 -8.42
C GLU A 196 13.17 -24.67 -7.73
N LYS A 197 12.77 -23.56 -7.06
CA LYS A 197 11.52 -23.52 -6.27
C LYS A 197 10.26 -23.34 -7.11
N TYR A 198 10.34 -22.67 -8.27
CA TYR A 198 9.18 -22.27 -9.06
C TYR A 198 9.27 -22.73 -10.50
N ASN A 199 8.15 -23.20 -11.02
CA ASN A 199 8.02 -23.51 -12.45
C ASN A 199 7.84 -22.20 -13.23
N ILE A 200 8.94 -21.63 -13.71
CA ILE A 200 8.96 -20.36 -14.46
C ILE A 200 9.04 -20.68 -15.95
N GLY A 201 8.12 -20.12 -16.73
CA GLY A 201 8.06 -20.37 -18.18
C GLY A 201 9.35 -19.92 -18.89
N LYS A 202 10.00 -20.82 -19.63
CA LYS A 202 11.31 -20.60 -20.29
C LYS A 202 11.36 -19.42 -21.26
N LYS A 203 10.21 -19.03 -21.83
CA LYS A 203 10.10 -17.89 -22.76
C LYS A 203 9.99 -16.52 -22.06
N THR A 204 9.82 -16.49 -20.73
CA THR A 204 9.63 -15.24 -19.98
C THR A 204 10.96 -14.52 -19.75
N ASP A 205 10.93 -13.20 -19.65
CA ASP A 205 12.12 -12.40 -19.32
C ASP A 205 12.61 -12.68 -17.89
N ALA A 206 11.71 -13.12 -17.01
CA ALA A 206 12.09 -13.57 -15.68
C ALA A 206 12.99 -14.83 -15.74
N TYR A 207 12.62 -15.83 -16.54
CA TYR A 207 13.44 -17.01 -16.72
C TYR A 207 14.81 -16.66 -17.32
N LYS A 208 14.84 -15.85 -18.38
CA LYS A 208 16.09 -15.41 -19.01
C LYS A 208 17.04 -14.73 -18.01
N ALA A 209 16.51 -13.86 -17.14
CA ALA A 209 17.31 -13.20 -16.12
C ALA A 209 17.84 -14.19 -15.07
N TYR A 210 16.96 -15.05 -14.51
CA TYR A 210 17.39 -16.04 -13.50
C TYR A 210 18.39 -17.06 -14.05
N SER A 211 18.26 -17.49 -15.33
CA SER A 211 19.17 -18.47 -15.93
C SER A 211 20.60 -17.97 -16.08
N ILE A 212 20.81 -16.66 -16.12
CA ILE A 212 22.14 -16.03 -16.10
C ILE A 212 22.58 -15.55 -14.71
N GLY A 213 21.94 -16.02 -13.64
CA GLY A 213 22.27 -15.70 -12.26
C GLY A 213 21.87 -14.28 -11.83
N LYS A 214 20.92 -13.64 -12.53
CA LYS A 214 20.47 -12.27 -12.21
C LYS A 214 18.99 -12.24 -11.82
N LEU A 215 18.62 -11.26 -11.01
CA LEU A 215 17.22 -10.99 -10.72
C LEU A 215 16.61 -10.11 -11.84
N PRO A 216 15.39 -10.40 -12.32
CA PRO A 216 14.72 -9.57 -13.31
C PRO A 216 14.39 -8.18 -12.75
N PRO A 217 14.26 -7.15 -13.61
CA PRO A 217 13.97 -5.77 -13.18
C PRO A 217 12.77 -5.63 -12.24
N ALA A 218 11.70 -6.38 -12.52
CA ALA A 218 10.50 -6.40 -11.68
C ALA A 218 10.77 -6.92 -10.25
N HIS A 219 11.70 -7.88 -10.10
CA HIS A 219 12.09 -8.38 -8.78
C HIS A 219 12.87 -7.33 -8.00
N ILE A 220 13.84 -6.65 -8.64
CA ILE A 220 14.60 -5.53 -8.05
C ILE A 220 13.65 -4.41 -7.61
N HIS A 221 12.73 -4.02 -8.50
CA HIS A 221 11.70 -3.04 -8.21
C HIS A 221 10.86 -3.42 -6.97
N ALA A 222 10.37 -4.65 -6.90
CA ALA A 222 9.59 -5.14 -5.77
C ALA A 222 10.39 -5.18 -4.45
N ARG A 223 11.71 -5.45 -4.49
CA ARG A 223 12.59 -5.40 -3.32
C ARG A 223 12.71 -3.98 -2.79
N ALA A 224 12.98 -3.02 -3.68
CA ALA A 224 13.13 -1.61 -3.32
C ALA A 224 11.84 -1.02 -2.76
N LYS A 225 10.67 -1.34 -3.35
CA LYS A 225 9.36 -0.94 -2.80
C LYS A 225 9.15 -1.46 -1.39
N ARG A 226 9.35 -2.77 -1.18
CA ARG A 226 9.19 -3.37 0.16
C ARG A 226 10.12 -2.75 1.20
N TYR A 227 11.34 -2.37 0.80
CA TYR A 227 12.26 -1.67 1.69
C TYR A 227 11.68 -0.33 2.15
N ALA A 228 11.25 0.52 1.23
CA ALA A 228 10.66 1.83 1.56
C ALA A 228 9.42 1.68 2.47
N VAL A 229 8.53 0.72 2.17
CA VAL A 229 7.36 0.42 3.01
C VAL A 229 7.76 -0.08 4.40
N LYS A 230 8.77 -0.94 4.52
CA LYS A 230 9.25 -1.41 5.83
C LYS A 230 9.81 -0.27 6.68
N ILE A 231 10.57 0.65 6.08
CA ILE A 231 11.07 1.83 6.79
C ILE A 231 9.90 2.71 7.24
N PHE A 232 8.93 2.99 6.36
CA PHE A 232 7.74 3.73 6.74
C PHE A 232 6.99 3.08 7.92
N LEU A 233 6.77 1.77 7.89
CA LEU A 233 6.09 1.06 8.97
C LEU A 233 6.89 1.08 10.28
N SER A 234 8.22 1.12 10.21
CA SER A 234 9.07 1.30 11.39
C SER A 234 8.90 2.70 11.99
N HIS A 235 8.88 3.72 11.14
CA HIS A 235 8.64 5.09 11.57
C HIS A 235 7.22 5.27 12.13
N LEU A 236 6.21 4.70 11.47
CA LEU A 236 4.84 4.68 11.97
C LEU A 236 4.76 4.02 13.35
N HIS A 237 5.40 2.85 13.52
CA HIS A 237 5.47 2.18 14.82
C HIS A 237 6.09 3.08 15.89
N GLU A 238 7.25 3.69 15.61
CA GLU A 238 7.95 4.54 16.56
C GLU A 238 7.12 5.74 16.99
N VAL A 239 6.52 6.44 16.01
CA VAL A 239 5.70 7.63 16.26
C VAL A 239 4.43 7.28 17.02
N TRP A 240 3.76 6.18 16.64
CA TRP A 240 2.54 5.74 17.29
C TRP A 240 2.80 5.18 18.70
N TYR A 241 3.85 4.39 18.87
CA TYR A 241 4.25 3.85 20.16
C TYR A 241 4.54 4.96 21.17
N ARG A 242 5.32 5.97 20.77
CA ARG A 242 5.57 7.15 21.61
C ARG A 242 4.30 7.92 21.97
N HIS A 243 3.39 8.06 21.02
CA HIS A 243 2.12 8.74 21.25
C HIS A 243 1.23 7.99 22.25
N GLU A 244 1.15 6.67 22.13
CA GLU A 244 0.25 5.84 22.94
C GLU A 244 0.78 5.58 24.35
N PHE A 245 2.07 5.27 24.46
CA PHE A 245 2.67 4.84 25.73
C PHE A 245 3.52 5.91 26.41
N ASN A 246 3.73 7.04 25.76
CA ASN A 246 4.64 8.10 26.20
C ASN A 246 6.08 7.61 26.48
N GLU A 247 6.49 6.55 25.79
CA GLU A 247 7.79 5.90 25.91
C GLU A 247 8.40 5.66 24.53
N SER A 248 9.73 5.51 24.49
CA SER A 248 10.40 5.08 23.25
C SER A 248 10.23 3.58 23.05
N PRO A 249 9.92 3.11 21.84
CA PRO A 249 9.86 1.68 21.58
C PRO A 249 11.23 1.02 21.75
N PRO A 250 11.29 -0.31 21.97
CA PRO A 250 12.54 -1.05 21.99
C PRO A 250 13.36 -0.81 20.73
N ALA A 251 14.68 -0.72 20.86
CA ALA A 251 15.57 -0.54 19.73
C ALA A 251 15.36 -1.64 18.66
N PRO A 252 15.39 -1.30 17.36
CA PRO A 252 15.20 -2.27 16.30
C PRO A 252 16.20 -3.43 16.40
N TYR A 253 15.75 -4.66 16.18
CA TYR A 253 16.57 -5.88 16.26
C TYR A 253 17.87 -5.78 15.46
N VAL A 254 17.81 -5.24 14.25
CA VAL A 254 18.96 -5.05 13.36
C VAL A 254 20.05 -4.12 13.95
N MET A 255 19.65 -3.17 14.80
CA MET A 255 20.61 -2.29 15.48
C MET A 255 21.25 -2.99 16.69
N VAL A 256 20.47 -3.80 17.41
CA VAL A 256 20.95 -4.48 18.62
C VAL A 256 21.81 -5.69 18.27
N HIS A 257 21.44 -6.45 17.23
CA HIS A 257 22.03 -7.76 16.93
C HIS A 257 22.83 -7.84 15.62
N GLU A 258 22.62 -6.93 14.67
CA GLU A 258 23.29 -6.95 13.37
C GLU A 258 24.25 -5.76 13.17
N GLY A 259 24.48 -4.94 14.21
CA GLY A 259 25.49 -3.87 14.20
C GLY A 259 25.20 -2.73 13.21
N HIS A 260 23.95 -2.53 12.78
CA HIS A 260 23.60 -1.40 11.92
C HIS A 260 23.77 -0.08 12.69
N ALA A 261 24.77 0.72 12.32
CA ALA A 261 25.15 1.96 13.02
C ALA A 261 24.20 3.15 12.74
N HIS A 262 23.40 3.11 11.67
CA HIS A 262 22.61 4.25 11.24
C HIS A 262 21.10 3.96 11.31
N LYS A 263 20.45 4.69 12.20
CA LYS A 263 18.98 4.78 12.24
C LYS A 263 18.54 5.85 11.24
N ILE A 264 17.55 5.51 10.44
CA ILE A 264 16.84 6.49 9.60
C ILE A 264 15.72 7.05 10.46
N GLU A 265 15.77 8.35 10.76
CA GLU A 265 14.78 8.99 11.62
C GLU A 265 13.46 9.26 10.88
N PRO A 266 12.30 9.21 11.59
CA PRO A 266 11.01 9.56 11.01
C PRO A 266 10.98 11.01 10.51
N PRO A 267 10.47 11.28 9.28
CA PRO A 267 10.33 12.64 8.77
C PRO A 267 9.05 13.34 9.24
N PHE A 268 8.21 12.74 10.10
CA PHE A 268 6.89 13.23 10.51
C PHE A 268 6.61 13.04 11.99
#